data_4fed400760b10df3e505eb1f6a6e7aef
#
_entry.id   4fed400760b10df3e505eb1f6a6e7aef
#
_cell.length_a   1.000
_cell.length_b   1.000
_cell.length_c   1.000
_cell.angle_alpha   90.00
_cell.angle_beta   90.00
_cell.angle_gamma   90.00
#
_symmetry.space_group_name_H-M   'P 1'
#
loop_
_entity.id
_entity.type
_entity.pdbx_description
1 polymer ?
#
loop_
_entity_poly.entity_id
_entity_poly.type
_entity_poly.pdbx_seq_one_letter_code
_entity_poly.pdbx_strand_id
1 'polypeptide(L)'
;MKRIIVNGWLMISMGVFYSCASHKYTKETLNLHAVQVDLSMEQGVKRQIEYYEEGVVYAFSFRSGGVLLILQGPLMKTPIDDFKPSTSLKDKHLIEKGMDKKGLKWRRDTYSSFRVCYFNVIPTEERKFYRILNGIKFKATMCEW
;
A
#
# COMPACT_ATOMS: atom_id res chain seq x y z
N MET A 1 1.69 -76.11 -10.66
CA MET A 1 0.96 -74.99 -10.09
C MET A 1 1.90 -73.79 -10.05
N LYS A 2 1.72 -72.81 -10.93
CA LYS A 2 2.51 -71.57 -10.96
C LYS A 2 1.70 -70.49 -10.30
N ARG A 3 2.22 -69.94 -9.16
CA ARG A 3 1.65 -68.78 -8.47
C ARG A 3 2.13 -67.52 -9.18
N ILE A 4 1.20 -66.75 -9.72
CA ILE A 4 1.46 -65.40 -10.25
C ILE A 4 1.36 -64.42 -9.11
N ILE A 5 2.48 -63.80 -8.76
CA ILE A 5 2.52 -62.70 -7.81
C ILE A 5 2.30 -61.41 -8.60
N VAL A 6 1.14 -60.81 -8.44
CA VAL A 6 0.85 -59.48 -8.99
C VAL A 6 1.36 -58.44 -8.00
N ASN A 7 2.49 -57.82 -8.34
CA ASN A 7 2.99 -56.67 -7.60
C ASN A 7 2.16 -55.43 -7.99
N GLY A 8 1.21 -55.07 -7.11
CA GLY A 8 0.49 -53.82 -7.22
C GLY A 8 1.40 -52.65 -6.83
N TRP A 9 1.81 -51.89 -7.81
CA TRP A 9 2.44 -50.59 -7.57
C TRP A 9 1.36 -49.58 -7.21
N LEU A 10 1.31 -49.21 -5.94
CA LEU A 10 0.46 -48.13 -5.42
C LEU A 10 1.15 -46.82 -5.79
N MET A 11 0.75 -46.19 -6.88
CA MET A 11 1.13 -44.82 -7.22
C MET A 11 0.41 -43.89 -6.26
N ILE A 12 1.11 -43.49 -5.20
CA ILE A 12 0.65 -42.38 -4.37
C ILE A 12 0.96 -41.08 -5.13
N SER A 13 -0.05 -40.57 -5.83
CA SER A 13 0.01 -39.23 -6.38
C SER A 13 -0.06 -38.21 -5.21
N MET A 14 1.09 -37.71 -4.79
CA MET A 14 1.17 -36.52 -3.93
C MET A 14 0.64 -35.34 -4.73
N GLY A 15 -0.64 -35.07 -4.59
CA GLY A 15 -1.23 -33.81 -5.03
C GLY A 15 -0.61 -32.68 -4.24
N VAL A 16 0.31 -31.95 -4.85
CA VAL A 16 0.82 -30.69 -4.33
C VAL A 16 -0.32 -29.69 -4.41
N PHE A 17 -1.05 -29.55 -3.32
CA PHE A 17 -2.00 -28.46 -3.18
C PHE A 17 -1.18 -27.15 -3.10
N TYR A 18 -0.97 -26.51 -4.23
CA TYR A 18 -0.61 -25.10 -4.25
C TYR A 18 -1.81 -24.35 -3.68
N SER A 19 -1.77 -24.12 -2.37
CA SER A 19 -2.64 -23.14 -1.74
C SER A 19 -2.25 -21.78 -2.31
N CYS A 20 -2.92 -21.35 -3.36
CA CYS A 20 -2.95 -19.95 -3.74
C CYS A 20 -3.57 -19.21 -2.56
N ALA A 21 -2.73 -18.67 -1.69
CA ALA A 21 -3.15 -17.70 -0.72
C ALA A 21 -3.65 -16.49 -1.50
N SER A 22 -4.95 -16.44 -1.76
CA SER A 22 -5.59 -15.26 -2.33
C SER A 22 -5.39 -14.15 -1.31
N HIS A 23 -4.47 -13.23 -1.59
CA HIS A 23 -4.34 -12.01 -0.81
C HIS A 23 -5.68 -11.29 -0.87
N LYS A 24 -6.43 -11.37 0.21
CA LYS A 24 -7.71 -10.66 0.31
C LYS A 24 -7.39 -9.18 0.45
N TYR A 25 -7.79 -8.41 -0.56
CA TYR A 25 -7.74 -6.95 -0.51
C TYR A 25 -9.04 -6.44 0.08
N THR A 26 -8.92 -5.45 0.95
CA THR A 26 -10.05 -4.69 1.51
C THR A 26 -10.07 -3.31 0.88
N LYS A 27 -11.27 -2.84 0.54
CA LYS A 27 -11.47 -1.45 0.15
C LYS A 27 -11.60 -0.60 1.41
N GLU A 28 -10.85 0.48 1.45
CA GLU A 28 -10.91 1.51 2.47
C GLU A 28 -11.41 2.79 1.85
N THR A 29 -12.38 3.42 2.50
CA THR A 29 -12.87 4.75 2.14
C THR A 29 -12.50 5.71 3.25
N LEU A 30 -11.72 6.72 2.93
CA LEU A 30 -11.22 7.72 3.86
C LEU A 30 -11.89 9.06 3.60
N ASN A 31 -12.44 9.65 4.64
CA ASN A 31 -13.04 10.97 4.57
C ASN A 31 -12.03 12.03 5.05
N LEU A 32 -11.44 12.72 4.11
CA LEU A 32 -10.71 13.95 4.33
C LEU A 32 -11.72 15.12 4.27
N HIS A 33 -11.43 16.25 4.88
CA HIS A 33 -12.41 17.35 4.97
C HIS A 33 -13.03 17.77 3.63
N ALA A 34 -12.21 17.86 2.57
CA ALA A 34 -12.65 18.32 1.26
C ALA A 34 -12.69 17.21 0.20
N VAL A 35 -12.23 16.02 0.53
CA VAL A 35 -12.02 14.93 -0.42
C VAL A 35 -12.32 13.59 0.23
N GLN A 36 -13.01 12.73 -0.50
CA GLN A 36 -13.11 11.31 -0.17
C GLN A 36 -12.09 10.52 -1.00
N VAL A 37 -11.32 9.67 -0.34
CA VAL A 37 -10.28 8.84 -0.95
C VAL A 37 -10.61 7.38 -0.78
N ASP A 38 -10.67 6.66 -1.89
CA ASP A 38 -10.87 5.22 -1.92
C ASP A 38 -9.57 4.53 -2.32
N LEU A 39 -9.18 3.53 -1.56
CA LEU A 39 -8.00 2.71 -1.84
C LEU A 39 -8.23 1.25 -1.49
N SER A 40 -7.42 0.37 -2.06
CA SER A 40 -7.45 -1.05 -1.77
C SER A 40 -6.15 -1.49 -1.12
N MET A 41 -6.25 -2.19 0.01
CA MET A 41 -5.10 -2.69 0.75
C MET A 41 -5.27 -4.15 1.11
N GLU A 42 -4.16 -4.83 1.40
CA GLU A 42 -4.18 -6.20 1.90
C GLU A 42 -4.78 -6.26 3.33
N GLN A 43 -5.35 -7.41 3.68
CA GLN A 43 -5.84 -7.65 5.03
C GLN A 43 -4.69 -7.67 6.05
N GLY A 44 -4.98 -7.25 7.29
CA GLY A 44 -4.04 -7.28 8.41
C GLY A 44 -3.12 -6.06 8.51
N VAL A 45 -3.33 -5.05 7.67
CA VAL A 45 -2.69 -3.75 7.82
C VAL A 45 -3.30 -3.01 9.01
N LYS A 46 -2.45 -2.49 9.90
CA LYS A 46 -2.91 -1.70 11.05
C LYS A 46 -3.20 -0.28 10.62
N ARG A 47 -4.40 0.21 10.91
CA ARG A 47 -4.82 1.58 10.65
C ARG A 47 -4.81 2.40 11.93
N GLN A 48 -4.29 3.61 11.84
CA GLN A 48 -4.36 4.66 12.86
C GLN A 48 -4.86 5.94 12.21
N ILE A 49 -5.69 6.70 12.92
CA ILE A 49 -6.21 7.99 12.47
C ILE A 49 -5.85 9.02 13.52
N GLU A 50 -5.27 10.12 13.08
CA GLU A 50 -4.92 11.25 13.92
C GLU A 50 -5.56 12.52 13.36
N TYR A 51 -6.23 13.25 14.23
CA TYR A 51 -6.87 14.52 13.90
C TYR A 51 -6.06 15.67 14.49
N TYR A 52 -5.81 16.66 13.67
CA TYR A 52 -5.10 17.89 14.02
C TYR A 52 -5.98 19.10 13.66
N GLU A 53 -5.66 20.26 14.20
CA GLU A 53 -6.36 21.50 13.84
C GLU A 53 -6.28 21.80 12.34
N GLU A 54 -5.16 21.43 11.71
CA GLU A 54 -4.87 21.69 10.29
C GLU A 54 -5.41 20.61 9.35
N GLY A 55 -5.86 19.46 9.87
CA GLY A 55 -6.33 18.37 9.05
C GLY A 55 -6.29 17.00 9.72
N VAL A 56 -6.22 15.96 8.90
CA VAL A 56 -6.27 14.56 9.33
C VAL A 56 -5.15 13.74 8.69
N VAL A 57 -4.61 12.79 9.43
CA VAL A 57 -3.66 11.78 8.97
C VAL A 57 -4.23 10.39 9.15
N TYR A 58 -4.25 9.63 8.08
CA TYR A 58 -4.47 8.19 8.10
C TYR A 58 -3.13 7.50 7.92
N ALA A 59 -2.72 6.71 8.91
CA ALA A 59 -1.49 5.94 8.88
C ALA A 59 -1.80 4.45 8.79
N PHE A 60 -1.12 3.77 7.90
CA PHE A 60 -1.25 2.33 7.67
C PHE A 60 0.11 1.67 7.82
N SER A 61 0.23 0.79 8.80
CA SER A 61 1.46 0.06 9.11
C SER A 61 1.37 -1.38 8.61
N PHE A 62 2.32 -1.76 7.78
CA PHE A 62 2.43 -3.09 7.20
C PHE A 62 3.35 -3.98 8.01
N ARG A 63 3.14 -5.30 7.96
CA ARG A 63 3.98 -6.27 8.67
C ARG A 63 5.45 -6.21 8.29
N SER A 64 5.75 -5.85 7.05
CA SER A 64 7.11 -5.68 6.53
C SER A 64 7.84 -4.45 7.07
N GLY A 65 7.18 -3.61 7.87
CA GLY A 65 7.72 -2.35 8.39
C GLY A 65 7.43 -1.13 7.52
N GLY A 66 6.90 -1.31 6.30
CA GLY A 66 6.48 -0.22 5.45
C GLY A 66 5.30 0.55 6.06
N VAL A 67 5.28 1.85 5.82
CA VAL A 67 4.22 2.77 6.30
C VAL A 67 3.65 3.52 5.11
N LEU A 68 2.34 3.61 5.05
CA LEU A 68 1.60 4.45 4.12
C LEU A 68 0.86 5.53 4.90
N LEU A 69 1.03 6.79 4.50
CA LEU A 69 0.31 7.92 5.06
C LEU A 69 -0.56 8.58 3.99
N ILE A 70 -1.77 8.92 4.39
CA ILE A 70 -2.67 9.78 3.61
C ILE A 70 -3.02 10.95 4.51
N LEU A 71 -2.68 12.15 4.09
CA LEU A 71 -2.77 13.32 4.95
C LEU A 71 -3.34 14.52 4.19
N GLN A 72 -4.13 15.27 4.90
CA GLN A 72 -4.65 16.56 4.48
C GLN A 72 -4.23 17.62 5.50
N GLY A 73 -3.74 18.72 5.00
CA GLY A 73 -3.26 19.86 5.79
C GLY A 73 -1.93 20.38 5.25
N PRO A 74 -1.81 21.71 5.06
CA PRO A 74 -0.62 22.29 4.40
C PRO A 74 0.63 22.23 5.28
N LEU A 75 0.48 22.23 6.61
CA LEU A 75 1.59 22.29 7.56
C LEU A 75 2.00 20.93 8.12
N MET A 76 1.32 19.86 7.74
CA MET A 76 1.63 18.53 8.23
C MET A 76 2.97 18.02 7.68
N LYS A 77 3.90 17.78 8.58
CA LYS A 77 5.21 17.21 8.25
C LYS A 77 5.17 15.69 8.20
N THR A 78 5.97 15.12 7.31
CA THR A 78 6.18 13.67 7.21
C THR A 78 7.65 13.33 7.42
N PRO A 79 7.98 12.09 7.81
CA PRO A 79 9.37 11.67 7.98
C PRO A 79 10.25 11.78 6.71
N ILE A 80 9.61 11.94 5.55
CA ILE A 80 10.31 11.99 4.26
C ILE A 80 10.41 13.42 3.68
N ASP A 81 9.96 14.43 4.39
CA ASP A 81 9.96 15.81 3.85
C ASP A 81 11.36 16.34 3.53
N ASP A 82 12.36 15.90 4.30
CA ASP A 82 13.77 16.25 4.08
C ASP A 82 14.51 15.32 3.11
N PHE A 83 13.84 14.31 2.55
CA PHE A 83 14.44 13.37 1.62
C PHE A 83 14.57 14.01 0.23
N LYS A 84 15.75 13.86 -0.37
CA LYS A 84 15.97 14.30 -1.75
C LYS A 84 15.46 13.24 -2.72
N PRO A 85 14.51 13.59 -3.61
CA PRO A 85 14.03 12.64 -4.61
C PRO A 85 15.10 12.30 -5.63
N SER A 86 15.20 11.03 -5.99
CA SER A 86 15.98 10.58 -7.15
C SER A 86 15.22 10.78 -8.46
N THR A 87 13.91 10.85 -8.38
CA THR A 87 13.02 11.10 -9.51
C THR A 87 11.89 12.01 -9.04
N SER A 88 11.61 13.04 -9.83
CA SER A 88 10.47 13.94 -9.65
C SER A 88 9.74 14.07 -10.98
N LEU A 89 8.44 13.80 -10.99
CA LEU A 89 7.60 13.84 -12.16
C LEU A 89 6.34 14.66 -11.85
N LYS A 90 6.03 15.63 -12.71
CA LYS A 90 4.83 16.44 -12.61
C LYS A 90 3.93 16.16 -13.81
N ASP A 91 2.81 15.49 -13.57
CA ASP A 91 1.74 15.29 -14.56
C ASP A 91 0.44 15.89 -14.00
N LYS A 92 -0.53 15.10 -13.63
CA LYS A 92 -1.75 15.54 -12.95
C LYS A 92 -1.51 15.97 -11.50
N HIS A 93 -0.47 15.43 -10.88
CA HIS A 93 0.03 15.75 -9.55
C HIS A 93 1.55 15.55 -9.51
N LEU A 94 2.19 16.03 -8.46
CA LEU A 94 3.62 15.86 -8.27
C LEU A 94 3.93 14.49 -7.67
N ILE A 95 4.75 13.72 -8.34
CA ILE A 95 5.26 12.42 -7.86
C ILE A 95 6.75 12.54 -7.61
N GLU A 96 7.17 12.30 -6.38
CA GLU A 96 8.56 12.26 -5.96
C GLU A 96 8.86 10.90 -5.34
N LYS A 97 10.00 10.33 -5.67
CA LYS A 97 10.41 9.03 -5.14
C LYS A 97 11.92 8.90 -5.02
N GLY A 98 12.34 8.00 -4.17
CA GLY A 98 13.75 7.77 -3.95
C GLY A 98 14.02 6.59 -3.01
N MET A 99 15.23 6.58 -2.51
CA MET A 99 15.73 5.62 -1.55
C MET A 99 16.39 6.38 -0.40
N ASP A 100 16.16 5.94 0.81
CA ASP A 100 16.82 6.52 1.97
C ASP A 100 18.24 5.95 2.18
N LYS A 101 18.94 6.44 3.19
CA LYS A 101 20.31 6.00 3.52
C LYS A 101 20.42 4.52 3.90
N LYS A 102 19.30 3.89 4.29
CA LYS A 102 19.20 2.46 4.65
C LYS A 102 18.85 1.57 3.47
N GLY A 103 18.66 2.14 2.27
CA GLY A 103 18.23 1.41 1.08
C GLY A 103 16.73 1.14 1.03
N LEU A 104 15.94 1.80 1.88
CA LEU A 104 14.49 1.66 1.89
C LEU A 104 13.85 2.64 0.90
N LYS A 105 12.83 2.18 0.22
CA LYS A 105 12.11 2.95 -0.79
C LYS A 105 11.08 3.87 -0.15
N TRP A 106 10.89 5.02 -0.80
CA TRP A 106 9.87 5.98 -0.47
C TRP A 106 9.29 6.64 -1.72
N ARG A 107 8.04 7.09 -1.63
CA ARG A 107 7.36 7.87 -2.66
C ARG A 107 6.39 8.84 -1.99
N ARG A 108 6.26 10.02 -2.57
CA ARG A 108 5.30 11.05 -2.20
C ARG A 108 4.55 11.53 -3.43
N ASP A 109 3.23 11.43 -3.38
CA ASP A 109 2.32 11.96 -4.38
C ASP A 109 1.60 13.17 -3.76
N THR A 110 1.79 14.34 -4.34
CA THR A 110 1.20 15.58 -3.87
C THR A 110 0.10 16.03 -4.81
N TYR A 111 -1.13 15.93 -4.33
CA TYR A 111 -2.34 16.42 -4.98
C TYR A 111 -2.65 17.84 -4.49
N SER A 112 -3.62 18.51 -5.10
CA SER A 112 -3.99 19.87 -4.71
C SER A 112 -4.58 19.97 -3.29
N SER A 113 -5.27 18.94 -2.82
CA SER A 113 -6.02 18.94 -1.56
C SER A 113 -5.53 17.91 -0.53
N PHE A 114 -4.65 16.99 -0.90
CA PHE A 114 -4.09 15.98 0.00
C PHE A 114 -2.75 15.45 -0.51
N ARG A 115 -2.04 14.76 0.35
CA ARG A 115 -0.80 14.06 0.00
C ARG A 115 -0.91 12.59 0.38
N VAL A 116 -0.24 11.76 -0.39
CA VAL A 116 -0.07 10.33 -0.08
C VAL A 116 1.41 10.03 -0.11
N CYS A 117 1.91 9.34 0.88
CA CYS A 117 3.30 8.89 0.85
C CYS A 117 3.46 7.51 1.47
N TYR A 118 4.45 6.79 1.00
CA TYR A 118 4.96 5.62 1.70
C TYR A 118 6.45 5.74 1.97
N PHE A 119 6.91 5.08 3.02
CA PHE A 119 8.32 5.01 3.38
C PHE A 119 8.64 3.74 4.16
N ASN A 120 9.90 3.52 4.49
CA ASN A 120 10.40 2.29 5.12
C ASN A 120 10.06 1.02 4.34
N VAL A 121 9.97 1.11 3.00
CA VAL A 121 9.58 0.00 2.14
C VAL A 121 10.81 -0.72 1.62
N ILE A 122 10.94 -2.01 1.91
CA ILE A 122 11.99 -2.84 1.33
C ILE A 122 11.80 -2.95 -0.20
N PRO A 123 12.88 -2.97 -1.00
CA PRO A 123 12.78 -2.95 -2.47
C PRO A 123 11.88 -4.05 -3.06
N THR A 124 11.87 -5.23 -2.47
CA THR A 124 11.04 -6.37 -2.91
C THR A 124 9.54 -6.14 -2.74
N GLU A 125 9.14 -5.24 -1.84
CA GLU A 125 7.74 -4.90 -1.58
C GLU A 125 7.25 -3.64 -2.31
N GLU A 126 8.16 -2.88 -2.93
CA GLU A 126 7.85 -1.60 -3.57
C GLU A 126 6.69 -1.71 -4.56
N ARG A 127 6.64 -2.79 -5.34
CA ARG A 127 5.57 -3.02 -6.33
C ARG A 127 4.18 -3.07 -5.71
N LYS A 128 4.05 -3.57 -4.49
CA LYS A 128 2.79 -3.60 -3.73
C LYS A 128 2.32 -2.18 -3.42
N PHE A 129 3.22 -1.34 -2.91
CA PHE A 129 2.91 0.06 -2.61
C PHE A 129 2.59 0.88 -3.86
N TYR A 130 3.28 0.63 -4.98
CA TYR A 130 2.92 1.22 -6.27
C TYR A 130 1.48 0.91 -6.68
N ARG A 131 1.05 -0.33 -6.52
CA ARG A 131 -0.32 -0.72 -6.83
C ARG A 131 -1.34 0.02 -5.97
N ILE A 132 -1.05 0.19 -4.69
CA ILE A 132 -1.93 0.92 -3.78
C ILE A 132 -2.06 2.38 -4.24
N LEU A 133 -0.94 3.09 -4.43
CA LEU A 133 -0.96 4.49 -4.82
C LEU A 133 -1.58 4.72 -6.20
N ASN A 134 -1.23 3.91 -7.18
CA ASN A 134 -1.78 4.02 -8.53
C ASN A 134 -3.26 3.62 -8.62
N GLY A 135 -3.76 2.86 -7.66
CA GLY A 135 -5.16 2.46 -7.56
C GLY A 135 -6.05 3.43 -6.77
N ILE A 136 -5.48 4.50 -6.20
CA ILE A 136 -6.23 5.49 -5.46
C ILE A 136 -7.22 6.21 -6.36
N LYS A 137 -8.46 6.29 -5.90
CA LYS A 137 -9.52 7.11 -6.51
C LYS A 137 -9.96 8.14 -5.49
N PHE A 138 -10.28 9.33 -5.95
CA PHE A 138 -10.76 10.38 -5.08
C PHE A 138 -11.83 11.23 -5.76
N LYS A 139 -12.70 11.79 -4.94
CA LYS A 139 -13.73 12.73 -5.35
C LYS A 139 -13.83 13.87 -4.34
N ALA A 140 -14.06 15.08 -4.84
CA ALA A 140 -14.36 16.20 -3.98
C ALA A 140 -15.66 15.93 -3.20
N THR A 141 -15.66 16.14 -1.91
CA THR A 141 -16.86 16.23 -1.11
C THR A 141 -17.44 17.62 -1.33
N MET A 142 -18.60 17.71 -1.98
CA MET A 142 -19.31 18.98 -2.01
C MET A 142 -19.75 19.30 -0.59
N CYS A 143 -19.25 20.40 -0.02
CA CYS A 143 -19.89 21.01 1.12
C CYS A 143 -21.20 21.58 0.64
N GLU A 144 -22.31 20.91 0.93
CA GLU A 144 -23.62 21.55 0.82
C GLU A 144 -23.67 22.65 1.85
N TRP A 145 -23.76 23.89 1.37
CA TRP A 145 -24.00 25.09 2.18
C TRP A 145 -25.50 25.25 2.43
#